data_d778cf28261930c97a9e0c1952baeea4
#
_entry.id   d778cf28261930c97a9e0c1952baeea4
#
_cell.length_a   1.000
_cell.length_b   1.000
_cell.length_c   1.000
_cell.angle_alpha   90.00
_cell.angle_beta   90.00
_cell.angle_gamma   90.00
#
_symmetry.space_group_name_H-M   'P 1'
#
loop_
_entity.id
_entity.type
_entity.pdbx_description
1 polymer ?
#
loop_
_entity_poly.entity_id
_entity_poly.type
_entity_poly.pdbx_seq_one_letter_code
_entity_poly.pdbx_strand_id
1 'polypeptide(L)'
;VDSDDWVNKEAYMKVLETLEHLLGGDKSLDMLISNFVYEKQGASRKKVMQYRHIFPVGEMFGWEQIHHLPKGKYLLMHSMIYRTRLLKECGLELPRHTFYVDNLFAFEPLPFVKNMYYLDVNFYRYFIGREDQSVNEAVMIKRIDQQIRVNKLMVDAYEKYDLRQKELNKYMISYLDIITTVSSMMLIRSGTDEAMKKKKELWDYIRNTDRRLYRKLRYGLLGRAVNLPGRGG
;
A
#
# COMPACT_ATOMS: atom_id res chain seq x y z
N VAL A 1 13.25 8.55 0.38
CA VAL A 1 12.73 9.53 1.34
C VAL A 1 12.27 10.73 0.55
N ASP A 2 11.03 11.16 0.74
CA ASP A 2 10.49 12.33 0.05
C ASP A 2 11.15 13.62 0.55
N SER A 3 11.08 14.70 -0.22
CA SER A 3 11.82 15.94 0.06
C SER A 3 11.37 16.68 1.31
N ASP A 4 10.17 16.42 1.80
CA ASP A 4 9.58 16.97 3.02
C ASP A 4 9.59 16.00 4.21
N ASP A 5 10.09 14.79 4.01
CA ASP A 5 10.19 13.75 5.02
C ASP A 5 11.65 13.54 5.49
N TRP A 6 11.82 12.79 6.59
CA TRP A 6 13.14 12.42 7.09
C TRP A 6 13.16 11.06 7.77
N VAL A 7 14.34 10.59 8.12
CA VAL A 7 14.52 9.37 8.89
C VAL A 7 15.11 9.68 10.27
N ASN A 8 14.75 8.87 11.27
CA ASN A 8 15.36 8.96 12.59
C ASN A 8 16.77 8.38 12.52
N LYS A 9 17.78 9.14 12.97
CA LYS A 9 19.20 8.77 12.88
C LYS A 9 19.54 7.48 13.63
N GLU A 10 19.03 7.33 14.86
CA GLU A 10 19.30 6.13 15.68
C GLU A 10 18.63 4.89 15.07
N ALA A 11 17.40 5.02 14.57
CA ALA A 11 16.71 3.95 13.88
C ALA A 11 17.40 3.59 12.55
N TYR A 12 17.98 4.58 11.86
CA TYR A 12 18.77 4.35 10.64
C TYR A 12 20.03 3.49 10.92
N MET A 13 20.76 3.79 11.98
CA MET A 13 21.91 2.98 12.38
C MET A 13 21.50 1.54 12.69
N LYS A 14 20.39 1.33 13.41
CA LYS A 14 19.85 -0.02 13.67
C LYS A 14 19.44 -0.76 12.40
N VAL A 15 18.87 -0.05 11.40
CA VAL A 15 18.55 -0.64 10.10
C VAL A 15 19.83 -1.10 9.40
N LEU A 16 20.90 -0.29 9.39
CA LEU A 16 22.17 -0.65 8.76
C LEU A 16 22.83 -1.85 9.45
N GLU A 17 22.94 -1.84 10.77
CA GLU A 17 23.48 -2.94 11.58
C GLU A 17 22.70 -4.25 11.34
N THR A 18 21.35 -4.16 11.27
CA THR A 18 20.48 -5.31 10.97
C THR A 18 20.74 -5.85 9.55
N LEU A 19 20.83 -4.97 8.56
CA LEU A 19 21.10 -5.36 7.17
C LEU A 19 22.48 -6.01 7.04
N GLU A 20 23.51 -5.45 7.67
CA GLU A 20 24.86 -6.00 7.68
C GLU A 20 24.90 -7.41 8.30
N HIS A 21 24.23 -7.58 9.43
CA HIS A 21 24.08 -8.90 10.07
C HIS A 21 23.38 -9.93 9.18
N LEU A 22 22.28 -9.53 8.51
CA LEU A 22 21.49 -10.42 7.68
C LEU A 22 22.17 -10.75 6.34
N LEU A 23 23.04 -9.88 5.81
CA LEU A 23 23.79 -10.13 4.58
C LEU A 23 24.83 -11.27 4.72
N GLY A 24 25.30 -11.56 5.94
CA GLY A 24 26.18 -12.69 6.24
C GLY A 24 25.46 -14.04 6.42
N GLY A 25 24.13 -14.08 6.38
CA GLY A 25 23.35 -15.28 6.61
C GLY A 25 23.06 -16.08 5.35
N ASP A 26 22.57 -17.32 5.54
CA ASP A 26 22.27 -18.29 4.45
C ASP A 26 21.05 -17.86 3.60
N LYS A 27 20.16 -17.05 4.14
CA LYS A 27 18.93 -16.60 3.46
C LYS A 27 19.04 -15.15 3.02
N SER A 28 18.79 -14.90 1.75
CA SER A 28 18.71 -13.53 1.20
C SER A 28 17.46 -12.83 1.69
N LEU A 29 17.61 -11.66 2.32
CA LEU A 29 16.50 -10.78 2.68
C LEU A 29 15.93 -10.12 1.41
N ASP A 30 14.61 -10.18 1.22
CA ASP A 30 13.89 -9.53 0.13
C ASP A 30 13.30 -8.17 0.54
N MET A 31 12.76 -8.10 1.75
CA MET A 31 12.11 -6.90 2.27
C MET A 31 12.31 -6.77 3.78
N LEU A 32 12.86 -5.62 4.20
CA LEU A 32 12.85 -5.20 5.61
C LEU A 32 11.66 -4.27 5.84
N ILE A 33 10.92 -4.51 6.92
CA ILE A 33 9.77 -3.72 7.35
C ILE A 33 10.16 -2.98 8.63
N SER A 34 9.80 -1.68 8.70
CA SER A 34 9.97 -0.86 9.91
C SER A 34 8.71 -0.05 10.19
N ASN A 35 8.62 0.57 11.37
CA ASN A 35 7.55 1.50 11.68
C ASN A 35 7.79 2.85 10.99
N PHE A 36 6.69 3.59 10.76
CA PHE A 36 6.77 5.00 10.43
C PHE A 36 5.90 5.83 11.37
N VAL A 37 6.18 7.11 11.44
CA VAL A 37 5.53 8.05 12.36
C VAL A 37 4.94 9.20 11.56
N TYR A 38 3.65 9.47 11.76
CA TYR A 38 3.04 10.69 11.26
C TYR A 38 3.52 11.89 12.07
N GLU A 39 4.22 12.81 11.40
CA GLU A 39 4.66 14.09 11.94
C GLU A 39 3.71 15.19 11.46
N LYS A 40 2.72 15.53 12.30
CA LYS A 40 1.74 16.56 11.95
C LYS A 40 2.15 17.91 12.59
N GLN A 41 2.19 18.95 11.77
CA GLN A 41 2.48 20.31 12.24
C GLN A 41 1.52 20.72 13.36
N GLY A 42 2.07 21.23 14.47
CA GLY A 42 1.30 21.70 15.63
C GLY A 42 0.70 20.60 16.51
N ALA A 43 0.87 19.32 16.20
CA ALA A 43 0.36 18.23 17.02
C ALA A 43 1.35 17.84 18.13
N SER A 44 0.89 17.80 19.37
CA SER A 44 1.67 17.34 20.53
C SER A 44 1.83 15.81 20.59
N ARG A 45 0.87 15.06 20.00
CA ARG A 45 0.89 13.59 19.97
C ARG A 45 1.18 13.09 18.57
N LYS A 46 2.18 12.22 18.45
CA LYS A 46 2.55 11.56 17.20
C LYS A 46 1.83 10.23 17.08
N LYS A 47 1.33 9.92 15.87
CA LYS A 47 0.74 8.62 15.58
C LYS A 47 1.82 7.72 14.97
N VAL A 48 2.14 6.63 15.65
CA VAL A 48 3.07 5.61 15.17
C VAL A 48 2.30 4.49 14.50
N MET A 49 2.71 4.13 13.29
CA MET A 49 2.23 2.95 12.58
C MET A 49 3.18 1.78 12.85
N GLN A 50 2.71 0.88 13.71
CA GLN A 50 3.47 -0.29 14.17
C GLN A 50 2.85 -1.58 13.68
N TYR A 51 3.69 -2.62 13.51
CA TYR A 51 3.29 -3.92 12.95
C TYR A 51 3.62 -5.11 13.85
N ARG A 52 4.05 -4.88 15.12
CA ARG A 52 4.46 -5.92 16.09
C ARG A 52 3.42 -7.00 16.38
N HIS A 53 2.13 -6.71 16.13
CA HIS A 53 1.05 -7.69 16.29
C HIS A 53 0.68 -8.41 14.97
N ILE A 54 1.39 -8.07 13.89
CA ILE A 54 1.13 -8.58 12.55
C ILE A 54 2.30 -9.45 12.08
N PHE A 55 3.53 -8.97 12.32
CA PHE A 55 4.75 -9.63 11.85
C PHE A 55 5.60 -10.13 13.03
N PRO A 56 6.31 -11.27 12.87
CA PRO A 56 7.36 -11.69 13.79
C PRO A 56 8.43 -10.59 13.93
N VAL A 57 8.85 -10.30 15.16
CA VAL A 57 9.79 -9.22 15.48
C VAL A 57 11.20 -9.76 15.59
N GLY A 58 12.14 -9.19 14.83
CA GLY A 58 13.57 -9.50 14.99
C GLY A 58 14.00 -10.85 14.44
N GLU A 59 13.20 -11.46 13.56
CA GLU A 59 13.53 -12.72 12.91
C GLU A 59 13.10 -12.70 11.44
N MET A 60 13.69 -13.62 10.64
CA MET A 60 13.30 -13.83 9.24
C MET A 60 12.00 -14.62 9.16
N PHE A 61 11.05 -14.18 8.34
CA PHE A 61 9.76 -14.84 8.16
C PHE A 61 9.28 -14.77 6.70
N GLY A 62 8.34 -15.65 6.35
CA GLY A 62 7.62 -15.65 5.08
C GLY A 62 6.16 -15.26 5.25
N TRP A 63 5.40 -15.28 4.16
CA TRP A 63 3.98 -14.91 4.17
C TRP A 63 3.12 -15.82 5.06
N GLU A 64 3.49 -17.09 5.23
CA GLU A 64 2.78 -18.08 6.05
C GLU A 64 2.83 -17.78 7.55
N GLN A 65 3.80 -16.98 7.98
CA GLN A 65 4.02 -16.63 9.40
C GLN A 65 3.36 -15.29 9.78
N ILE A 66 2.66 -14.64 8.83
CA ILE A 66 1.98 -13.38 9.09
C ILE A 66 0.70 -13.64 9.89
N HIS A 67 0.57 -12.94 11.00
CA HIS A 67 -0.67 -12.94 11.76
C HIS A 67 -1.78 -12.17 11.02
N HIS A 68 -3.02 -12.28 11.51
CA HIS A 68 -4.16 -11.63 10.88
C HIS A 68 -3.94 -10.11 10.73
N LEU A 69 -3.95 -9.63 9.47
CA LEU A 69 -3.93 -8.20 9.18
C LEU A 69 -5.32 -7.59 9.52
N PRO A 70 -5.40 -6.63 10.45
CA PRO A 70 -6.63 -5.93 10.70
C PRO A 70 -7.13 -5.22 9.44
N LYS A 71 -8.45 -5.21 9.21
CA LYS A 71 -9.05 -4.49 8.08
C LYS A 71 -8.62 -3.01 8.09
N GLY A 72 -8.21 -2.50 6.92
CA GLY A 72 -7.74 -1.14 6.78
C GLY A 72 -6.27 -0.90 7.15
N LYS A 73 -5.54 -1.93 7.59
CA LYS A 73 -4.07 -1.86 7.73
C LYS A 73 -3.39 -2.48 6.52
N TYR A 74 -2.45 -1.76 5.97
CA TYR A 74 -1.57 -2.20 4.87
C TYR A 74 -0.21 -1.50 5.00
N LEU A 75 0.80 -2.06 4.35
CA LEU A 75 2.13 -1.48 4.32
C LEU A 75 2.14 -0.31 3.32
N LEU A 76 2.57 0.84 3.80
CA LEU A 76 2.92 1.97 2.95
C LEU A 76 4.42 1.91 2.59
N MET A 77 4.82 2.57 1.50
CA MET A 77 6.21 2.66 1.09
C MET A 77 7.14 3.13 2.22
N HIS A 78 6.63 3.97 3.12
CA HIS A 78 7.34 4.52 4.29
C HIS A 78 7.83 3.45 5.29
N SER A 79 7.25 2.25 5.26
CA SER A 79 7.63 1.14 6.11
C SER A 79 8.42 0.04 5.41
N MET A 80 8.71 0.18 4.11
CA MET A 80 9.27 -0.89 3.30
C MET A 80 10.66 -0.54 2.76
N ILE A 81 11.61 -1.44 2.94
CA ILE A 81 12.95 -1.37 2.35
C ILE A 81 13.15 -2.65 1.55
N TYR A 82 13.09 -2.55 0.24
CA TYR A 82 13.28 -3.67 -0.67
C TYR A 82 14.74 -3.88 -1.06
N ARG A 83 15.15 -5.12 -1.25
CA ARG A 83 16.38 -5.47 -1.95
C ARG A 83 16.29 -4.96 -3.40
N THR A 84 17.22 -4.09 -3.80
CA THR A 84 17.20 -3.45 -5.13
C THR A 84 17.16 -4.46 -6.27
N ARG A 85 17.84 -5.61 -6.11
CA ARG A 85 17.84 -6.68 -7.12
C ARG A 85 16.43 -7.25 -7.33
N LEU A 86 15.64 -7.43 -6.28
CA LEU A 86 14.24 -7.89 -6.37
C LEU A 86 13.38 -6.91 -7.20
N LEU A 87 13.54 -5.59 -6.99
CA LEU A 87 12.81 -4.59 -7.77
C LEU A 87 13.16 -4.63 -9.26
N LYS A 88 14.42 -4.94 -9.60
CA LYS A 88 14.85 -5.15 -10.99
C LYS A 88 14.30 -6.45 -11.57
N GLU A 89 14.32 -7.53 -10.81
CA GLU A 89 13.83 -8.86 -11.21
C GLU A 89 12.32 -8.90 -11.42
N CYS A 90 11.53 -8.16 -10.62
CA CYS A 90 10.09 -8.06 -10.83
C CYS A 90 9.70 -7.13 -11.99
N GLY A 91 10.64 -6.38 -12.54
CA GLY A 91 10.39 -5.46 -13.66
C GLY A 91 9.51 -4.28 -13.26
N LEU A 92 9.63 -3.79 -12.02
CA LEU A 92 8.84 -2.65 -11.54
C LEU A 92 9.13 -1.39 -12.37
N GLU A 93 8.10 -0.87 -13.02
CA GLU A 93 8.15 0.39 -13.76
C GLU A 93 7.08 1.34 -13.23
N LEU A 94 7.51 2.44 -12.62
CA LEU A 94 6.59 3.45 -12.11
C LEU A 94 6.23 4.46 -13.21
N PRO A 95 4.93 4.72 -13.46
CA PRO A 95 4.49 5.71 -14.44
C PRO A 95 5.06 7.10 -14.14
N ARG A 96 5.66 7.74 -15.14
CA ARG A 96 6.18 9.11 -15.02
C ARG A 96 5.03 10.11 -14.83
N HIS A 97 5.29 11.18 -14.08
CA HIS A 97 4.35 12.28 -13.83
C HIS A 97 2.99 11.82 -13.30
N THR A 98 3.00 10.77 -12.48
CA THR A 98 1.79 10.17 -11.91
C THR A 98 1.91 10.17 -10.37
N PHE A 99 0.91 10.73 -9.70
CA PHE A 99 0.80 10.65 -8.24
C PHE A 99 0.31 9.26 -7.81
N TYR A 100 0.52 8.92 -6.54
CA TYR A 100 0.08 7.65 -5.91
C TYR A 100 0.80 6.40 -6.42
N VAL A 101 1.92 6.55 -7.16
CA VAL A 101 2.77 5.43 -7.62
C VAL A 101 3.48 4.69 -6.48
N ASP A 102 3.52 5.29 -5.28
CA ASP A 102 3.91 4.65 -4.03
C ASP A 102 3.11 3.37 -3.74
N ASN A 103 1.84 3.33 -4.16
CA ASN A 103 1.01 2.12 -4.07
C ASN A 103 1.51 1.01 -5.02
N LEU A 104 1.98 1.34 -6.22
CA LEU A 104 2.59 0.37 -7.13
C LEU A 104 3.91 -0.15 -6.57
N PHE A 105 4.77 0.74 -6.07
CA PHE A 105 6.01 0.39 -5.39
C PHE A 105 5.79 -0.57 -4.22
N ALA A 106 4.75 -0.34 -3.42
CA ALA A 106 4.41 -1.19 -2.29
C ALA A 106 3.75 -2.52 -2.68
N PHE A 107 3.11 -2.59 -3.85
CA PHE A 107 2.21 -3.69 -4.23
C PHE A 107 2.81 -4.66 -5.26
N GLU A 108 3.37 -4.15 -6.37
CA GLU A 108 3.82 -4.99 -7.49
C GLU A 108 4.96 -5.96 -7.14
N PRO A 109 5.93 -5.62 -6.25
CA PRO A 109 7.00 -6.55 -5.90
C PRO A 109 6.58 -7.70 -4.97
N LEU A 110 5.40 -7.62 -4.32
CA LEU A 110 4.99 -8.57 -3.28
C LEU A 110 5.01 -10.05 -3.71
N PRO A 111 4.62 -10.42 -4.95
CA PRO A 111 4.69 -11.81 -5.41
C PRO A 111 6.12 -12.40 -5.43
N PHE A 112 7.13 -11.56 -5.48
CA PHE A 112 8.55 -11.93 -5.50
C PHE A 112 9.18 -11.97 -4.12
N VAL A 113 8.52 -11.40 -3.11
CA VAL A 113 9.01 -11.38 -1.72
C VAL A 113 8.77 -12.74 -1.06
N LYS A 114 9.86 -13.39 -0.66
CA LYS A 114 9.86 -14.67 0.06
C LYS A 114 10.31 -14.51 1.51
N ASN A 115 11.36 -13.75 1.71
CA ASN A 115 12.02 -13.56 2.99
C ASN A 115 11.87 -12.11 3.46
N MET A 116 11.19 -11.93 4.57
CA MET A 116 10.94 -10.64 5.21
C MET A 116 11.61 -10.58 6.58
N TYR A 117 11.86 -9.38 7.05
CA TYR A 117 12.32 -9.12 8.40
C TYR A 117 11.61 -7.88 8.95
N TYR A 118 11.02 -7.97 10.13
CA TYR A 118 10.42 -6.81 10.77
C TYR A 118 11.30 -6.31 11.91
N LEU A 119 11.80 -5.08 11.74
CA LEU A 119 12.56 -4.34 12.74
C LEU A 119 11.64 -3.32 13.43
N ASP A 120 11.33 -3.54 14.71
CA ASP A 120 10.40 -2.69 15.47
C ASP A 120 11.08 -1.37 15.90
N VAL A 121 11.40 -0.52 14.93
CA VAL A 121 11.98 0.82 15.13
C VAL A 121 11.16 1.87 14.38
N ASN A 122 11.03 3.06 14.98
CA ASN A 122 10.33 4.20 14.40
C ASN A 122 11.24 4.92 13.40
N PHE A 123 11.40 4.36 12.21
CA PHE A 123 12.41 4.76 11.24
C PHE A 123 12.00 5.99 10.43
N TYR A 124 10.94 5.88 9.65
CA TYR A 124 10.51 6.94 8.72
C TYR A 124 9.63 7.97 9.43
N ARG A 125 9.86 9.25 9.15
CA ARG A 125 9.09 10.39 9.64
C ARG A 125 8.33 11.02 8.50
N TYR A 126 7.03 10.70 8.43
CA TYR A 126 6.13 11.16 7.39
C TYR A 126 5.45 12.47 7.82
N PHE A 127 5.86 13.56 7.19
CA PHE A 127 5.30 14.89 7.48
C PHE A 127 3.95 15.06 6.81
N ILE A 128 2.92 15.41 7.61
CA ILE A 128 1.56 15.62 7.11
C ILE A 128 0.95 16.91 7.65
N GLY A 129 -0.05 17.43 6.93
CA GLY A 129 -0.88 18.56 7.39
C GLY A 129 -0.73 19.84 6.58
N ARG A 130 0.04 19.83 5.48
CA ARG A 130 0.03 20.93 4.52
C ARG A 130 -1.17 20.81 3.58
N GLU A 131 -1.72 21.93 3.15
CA GLU A 131 -2.90 21.97 2.27
C GLU A 131 -2.61 21.47 0.85
N ASP A 132 -1.37 21.57 0.39
CA ASP A 132 -0.90 21.17 -0.95
C ASP A 132 -0.52 19.71 -1.08
N GLN A 133 -0.56 18.94 0.02
CA GLN A 133 -0.16 17.53 0.02
C GLN A 133 -1.10 16.65 -0.82
N SER A 134 -0.49 15.62 -1.45
CA SER A 134 -1.20 14.66 -2.30
C SER A 134 -2.34 13.92 -1.60
N VAL A 135 -2.27 13.77 -0.28
CA VAL A 135 -3.30 13.14 0.56
C VAL A 135 -4.42 14.09 1.02
N ASN A 136 -4.35 15.38 0.67
CA ASN A 136 -5.43 16.32 0.90
C ASN A 136 -6.62 15.97 0.00
N GLU A 137 -7.86 15.95 0.54
CA GLU A 137 -9.06 15.53 -0.18
C GLU A 137 -9.30 16.32 -1.47
N ALA A 138 -9.20 17.65 -1.42
CA ALA A 138 -9.42 18.50 -2.59
C ALA A 138 -8.38 18.22 -3.68
N VAL A 139 -7.12 17.96 -3.27
CA VAL A 139 -6.04 17.58 -4.19
C VAL A 139 -6.30 16.19 -4.78
N MET A 140 -6.77 15.23 -3.97
CA MET A 140 -7.11 13.88 -4.43
C MET A 140 -8.26 13.91 -5.46
N ILE A 141 -9.32 14.67 -5.21
CA ILE A 141 -10.44 14.82 -6.16
C ILE A 141 -9.94 15.44 -7.47
N LYS A 142 -9.11 16.49 -7.41
CA LYS A 142 -8.53 17.13 -8.60
C LYS A 142 -7.65 16.17 -9.41
N ARG A 143 -7.01 15.18 -8.76
CA ARG A 143 -6.09 14.21 -9.37
C ARG A 143 -6.70 12.82 -9.48
N ILE A 144 -8.03 12.70 -9.43
CA ILE A 144 -8.73 11.41 -9.35
C ILE A 144 -8.41 10.48 -10.52
N ASP A 145 -8.17 11.02 -11.72
CA ASP A 145 -7.82 10.22 -12.89
C ASP A 145 -6.48 9.47 -12.71
N GLN A 146 -5.53 10.07 -11.99
CA GLN A 146 -4.27 9.41 -11.66
C GLN A 146 -4.47 8.31 -10.62
N GLN A 147 -5.29 8.55 -9.60
CA GLN A 147 -5.68 7.54 -8.62
C GLN A 147 -6.37 6.34 -9.29
N ILE A 148 -7.29 6.58 -10.23
CA ILE A 148 -7.97 5.53 -11.00
C ILE A 148 -6.95 4.76 -11.85
N ARG A 149 -6.03 5.47 -12.52
CA ARG A 149 -4.95 4.85 -13.31
C ARG A 149 -4.13 3.89 -12.45
N VAL A 150 -3.64 4.35 -11.29
CA VAL A 150 -2.87 3.52 -10.37
C VAL A 150 -3.69 2.34 -9.87
N ASN A 151 -4.96 2.53 -9.51
CA ASN A 151 -5.83 1.44 -9.09
C ASN A 151 -5.99 0.36 -10.17
N LYS A 152 -6.17 0.76 -11.45
CA LYS A 152 -6.24 -0.19 -12.58
C LYS A 152 -4.93 -0.95 -12.75
N LEU A 153 -3.77 -0.27 -12.70
CA LEU A 153 -2.46 -0.92 -12.78
C LEU A 153 -2.25 -1.93 -11.64
N MET A 154 -2.71 -1.64 -10.43
CA MET A 154 -2.66 -2.60 -9.32
C MET A 154 -3.55 -3.82 -9.57
N VAL A 155 -4.72 -3.65 -10.22
CA VAL A 155 -5.60 -4.76 -10.61
C VAL A 155 -4.91 -5.64 -11.66
N ASP A 156 -4.27 -5.02 -12.66
CA ASP A 156 -3.52 -5.73 -13.71
C ASP A 156 -2.33 -6.50 -13.12
N ALA A 157 -1.60 -5.87 -12.18
CA ALA A 157 -0.49 -6.51 -11.47
C ALA A 157 -0.95 -7.72 -10.64
N TYR A 158 -2.14 -7.63 -10.02
CA TYR A 158 -2.70 -8.76 -9.28
C TYR A 158 -3.09 -9.92 -10.20
N GLU A 159 -3.70 -9.64 -11.34
CA GLU A 159 -4.16 -10.65 -12.31
C GLU A 159 -2.97 -11.36 -12.99
N LYS A 160 -1.87 -10.65 -13.21
CA LYS A 160 -0.66 -11.15 -13.88
C LYS A 160 -0.06 -12.38 -13.20
N TYR A 161 -0.24 -12.57 -11.88
CA TYR A 161 0.42 -13.61 -11.11
C TYR A 161 -0.56 -14.64 -10.54
N ASP A 162 -0.26 -15.95 -10.70
CA ASP A 162 -0.95 -17.03 -10.00
C ASP A 162 -0.51 -17.07 -8.52
N LEU A 163 -1.26 -16.35 -7.68
CA LEU A 163 -0.97 -16.21 -6.25
C LEU A 163 -1.41 -17.44 -5.44
N ARG A 164 -0.58 -18.49 -5.47
CA ARG A 164 -0.85 -19.74 -4.75
C ARG A 164 -0.68 -19.60 -3.24
N GLN A 165 0.21 -18.69 -2.79
CA GLN A 165 0.43 -18.45 -1.37
C GLN A 165 -0.80 -17.69 -0.79
N LYS A 166 -1.50 -18.35 0.12
CA LYS A 166 -2.82 -17.94 0.61
C LYS A 166 -2.81 -16.60 1.35
N GLU A 167 -1.80 -16.37 2.20
CA GLU A 167 -1.76 -15.17 3.03
C GLU A 167 -1.34 -13.95 2.20
N LEU A 168 -0.40 -14.11 1.25
CA LEU A 168 -0.08 -13.09 0.27
C LEU A 168 -1.32 -12.70 -0.56
N ASN A 169 -2.04 -13.69 -1.07
CA ASN A 169 -3.26 -13.45 -1.86
C ASN A 169 -4.31 -12.67 -1.06
N LYS A 170 -4.55 -13.05 0.21
CA LYS A 170 -5.44 -12.31 1.10
C LYS A 170 -4.97 -10.88 1.33
N TYR A 171 -3.66 -10.69 1.54
CA TYR A 171 -3.07 -9.39 1.75
C TYR A 171 -3.26 -8.48 0.52
N MET A 172 -2.93 -8.96 -0.67
CA MET A 172 -3.07 -8.19 -1.91
C MET A 172 -4.53 -7.85 -2.21
N ILE A 173 -5.48 -8.76 -1.98
CA ILE A 173 -6.91 -8.46 -2.10
C ILE A 173 -7.35 -7.39 -1.10
N SER A 174 -6.90 -7.47 0.16
CA SER A 174 -7.20 -6.47 1.18
C SER A 174 -6.65 -5.08 0.81
N TYR A 175 -5.47 -5.03 0.22
CA TYR A 175 -4.88 -3.78 -0.26
C TYR A 175 -5.72 -3.19 -1.40
N LEU A 176 -6.06 -3.99 -2.40
CA LEU A 176 -6.94 -3.58 -3.51
C LEU A 176 -8.32 -3.11 -3.02
N ASP A 177 -8.89 -3.77 -2.00
CA ASP A 177 -10.17 -3.37 -1.39
C ASP A 177 -10.09 -1.94 -0.83
N ILE A 178 -8.98 -1.61 -0.13
CA ILE A 178 -8.75 -0.27 0.42
C ILE A 178 -8.59 0.76 -0.70
N ILE A 179 -7.71 0.51 -1.68
CA ILE A 179 -7.42 1.48 -2.76
C ILE A 179 -8.65 1.70 -3.65
N THR A 180 -9.39 0.65 -3.98
CA THR A 180 -10.63 0.75 -4.76
C THR A 180 -11.72 1.50 -3.99
N THR A 181 -11.78 1.30 -2.67
CA THR A 181 -12.68 2.05 -1.79
C THR A 181 -12.32 3.53 -1.74
N VAL A 182 -11.02 3.87 -1.57
CA VAL A 182 -10.55 5.26 -1.58
C VAL A 182 -10.89 5.93 -2.92
N SER A 183 -10.59 5.29 -4.04
CA SER A 183 -10.92 5.78 -5.38
C SER A 183 -12.43 6.03 -5.53
N SER A 184 -13.25 5.08 -5.08
CA SER A 184 -14.73 5.19 -5.13
C SER A 184 -15.25 6.31 -4.23
N MET A 185 -14.71 6.45 -3.01
CA MET A 185 -15.11 7.52 -2.08
C MET A 185 -14.78 8.92 -2.63
N MET A 186 -13.60 9.11 -3.22
CA MET A 186 -13.22 10.41 -3.81
C MET A 186 -14.15 10.77 -4.97
N LEU A 187 -14.54 9.79 -5.79
CA LEU A 187 -15.49 9.98 -6.88
C LEU A 187 -16.90 10.33 -6.37
N ILE A 188 -17.37 9.68 -5.30
CA ILE A 188 -18.65 10.00 -4.66
C ILE A 188 -18.62 11.43 -4.09
N ARG A 189 -17.54 11.80 -3.39
CA ARG A 189 -17.38 13.12 -2.77
C ARG A 189 -17.23 14.26 -3.79
N SER A 190 -16.76 13.96 -4.98
CA SER A 190 -16.76 14.91 -6.10
C SER A 190 -18.17 15.39 -6.47
N GLY A 191 -19.18 14.54 -6.28
CA GLY A 191 -20.60 14.88 -6.42
C GLY A 191 -21.07 15.16 -7.84
N THR A 192 -20.27 14.87 -8.88
CA THR A 192 -20.60 15.12 -10.30
C THR A 192 -21.04 13.84 -11.01
N ASP A 193 -21.89 13.96 -12.01
CA ASP A 193 -22.33 12.82 -12.83
C ASP A 193 -21.14 12.19 -13.57
N GLU A 194 -20.16 13.00 -13.99
CA GLU A 194 -18.92 12.52 -14.60
C GLU A 194 -18.13 11.63 -13.64
N ALA A 195 -18.00 12.03 -12.39
CA ALA A 195 -17.32 11.22 -11.38
C ALA A 195 -18.05 9.90 -11.13
N MET A 196 -19.39 9.90 -11.11
CA MET A 196 -20.17 8.68 -10.97
C MET A 196 -20.00 7.75 -12.16
N LYS A 197 -19.90 8.30 -13.38
CA LYS A 197 -19.56 7.53 -14.59
C LYS A 197 -18.18 6.90 -14.48
N LYS A 198 -17.15 7.67 -14.07
CA LYS A 198 -15.79 7.16 -13.84
C LYS A 198 -15.76 6.05 -12.77
N LYS A 199 -16.55 6.18 -11.70
CA LYS A 199 -16.69 5.13 -10.69
C LYS A 199 -17.23 3.85 -11.30
N LYS A 200 -18.32 3.93 -12.08
CA LYS A 200 -18.88 2.77 -12.79
C LYS A 200 -17.85 2.14 -13.72
N GLU A 201 -17.12 2.94 -14.49
CA GLU A 201 -16.08 2.47 -15.41
C GLU A 201 -14.93 1.75 -14.67
N LEU A 202 -14.54 2.23 -13.48
CA LEU A 202 -13.54 1.54 -12.64
C LEU A 202 -14.05 0.16 -12.21
N TRP A 203 -15.28 0.07 -11.69
CA TRP A 203 -15.85 -1.21 -11.27
C TRP A 203 -16.11 -2.18 -12.44
N ASP A 204 -16.50 -1.66 -13.61
CA ASP A 204 -16.63 -2.45 -14.84
C ASP A 204 -15.26 -2.96 -15.32
N TYR A 205 -14.22 -2.13 -15.22
CA TYR A 205 -12.83 -2.55 -15.50
C TYR A 205 -12.42 -3.73 -14.63
N ILE A 206 -12.56 -3.63 -13.31
CA ILE A 206 -12.22 -4.71 -12.38
C ILE A 206 -12.99 -5.99 -12.71
N ARG A 207 -14.30 -5.87 -13.02
CA ARG A 207 -15.16 -7.01 -13.40
C ARG A 207 -14.71 -7.71 -14.68
N ASN A 208 -14.26 -6.94 -15.66
CA ASN A 208 -13.83 -7.45 -16.96
C ASN A 208 -12.43 -8.07 -16.89
N THR A 209 -11.54 -7.53 -16.04
CA THR A 209 -10.17 -8.04 -15.82
C THR A 209 -10.23 -9.34 -15.00
N ASP A 210 -10.84 -9.33 -13.81
CA ASP A 210 -10.98 -10.52 -12.95
C ASP A 210 -12.34 -10.54 -12.24
N ARG A 211 -13.22 -11.45 -12.67
CA ARG A 211 -14.55 -11.63 -12.06
C ARG A 211 -14.52 -12.15 -10.63
N ARG A 212 -13.48 -12.92 -10.24
CA ARG A 212 -13.34 -13.46 -8.87
C ARG A 212 -12.91 -12.34 -7.93
N LEU A 213 -11.91 -11.55 -8.32
CA LEU A 213 -11.48 -10.35 -7.60
C LEU A 213 -12.67 -9.38 -7.46
N TYR A 214 -13.36 -9.05 -8.56
CA TYR A 214 -14.55 -8.20 -8.55
C TYR A 214 -15.57 -8.62 -7.50
N ARG A 215 -15.92 -9.93 -7.45
CA ARG A 215 -16.88 -10.43 -6.45
C ARG A 215 -16.38 -10.21 -5.02
N LYS A 216 -15.10 -10.46 -4.75
CA LYS A 216 -14.50 -10.27 -3.41
C LYS A 216 -14.54 -8.79 -3.01
N LEU A 217 -14.13 -7.88 -3.89
CA LEU A 217 -14.15 -6.44 -3.63
C LEU A 217 -15.58 -5.90 -3.54
N ARG A 218 -16.43 -6.17 -4.55
CA ARG A 218 -17.78 -5.59 -4.66
C ARG A 218 -18.73 -5.99 -3.54
N TYR A 219 -18.64 -7.24 -3.11
CA TYR A 219 -19.52 -7.79 -2.06
C TYR A 219 -18.85 -7.85 -0.68
N GLY A 220 -17.61 -7.42 -0.57
CA GLY A 220 -16.94 -7.15 0.71
C GLY A 220 -17.58 -5.98 1.46
N LEU A 221 -17.22 -5.81 2.73
CA LEU A 221 -17.78 -4.76 3.58
C LEU A 221 -17.58 -3.36 2.98
N LEU A 222 -16.36 -3.02 2.58
CA LEU A 222 -16.01 -1.73 2.02
C LEU A 222 -16.68 -1.51 0.65
N GLY A 223 -16.63 -2.53 -0.21
CA GLY A 223 -17.27 -2.46 -1.53
C GLY A 223 -18.79 -2.28 -1.46
N ARG A 224 -19.46 -2.92 -0.49
CA ARG A 224 -20.90 -2.68 -0.25
C ARG A 224 -21.14 -1.24 0.17
N ALA A 225 -20.34 -0.71 1.10
CA ALA A 225 -20.50 0.64 1.61
C ALA A 225 -20.40 1.71 0.50
N VAL A 226 -19.42 1.60 -0.42
CA VAL A 226 -19.24 2.57 -1.51
C VAL A 226 -20.15 2.33 -2.72
N ASN A 227 -20.96 1.29 -2.70
CA ASN A 227 -21.92 0.96 -3.78
C ASN A 227 -23.35 0.81 -3.26
N LEU A 228 -23.71 1.48 -2.18
CA LEU A 228 -25.09 1.59 -1.71
C LEU A 228 -25.95 2.35 -2.74
N PRO A 229 -27.25 1.99 -2.88
CA PRO A 229 -28.18 2.75 -3.74
C PRO A 229 -28.26 4.23 -3.36
N GLY A 230 -28.46 5.10 -4.33
CA GLY A 230 -28.45 6.55 -4.16
C GLY A 230 -27.15 7.18 -4.67
N ARG A 231 -26.78 8.38 -4.17
CA ARG A 231 -25.51 9.04 -4.60
C ARG A 231 -24.23 8.32 -4.14
N GLY A 232 -24.36 7.22 -3.43
CA GLY A 232 -23.27 6.31 -3.07
C GLY A 232 -23.22 5.05 -3.93
N GLY A 233 -24.20 4.84 -4.80
CA GLY A 233 -24.33 3.64 -5.64
C GLY A 233 -24.31 3.94 -7.11
#